data_cc0c31e957b1fce476dfbcb3b9f915d0
#
_entry.id   cc0c31e957b1fce476dfbcb3b9f915d0
#
_cell.length_a   1.000
_cell.length_b   1.000
_cell.length_c   1.000
_cell.angle_alpha   90.00
_cell.angle_beta   90.00
_cell.angle_gamma   90.00
#
_symmetry.space_group_name_H-M   'P 1'
#
loop_
_entity.id
_entity.type
_entity.pdbx_description
1 polymer ?
#
loop_
_entity_poly.entity_id
_entity_poly.type
_entity_poly.pdbx_seq_one_letter_code
_entity_poly.pdbx_strand_id
1 'polypeptide(L)'
;MKDETKCLHAGYQPENGGPRVVPIVQSTTYVFDSTEHIGALFDMPTAHMYSRFSNPTCEAVEKKIAALEGGVGAMLTSSGQAASLLSILNVCNAGDSFISTSTIYGGTVNLFAVRLKKLGIECIFVDADADEETIAKAFKPNTKAVFGETLANPALAVLDIEKFARVAHAHGVPLIIDNTFATPILCKPIDFGADIVVHSTSKYMDGHALQTGGVIVDSGNFPWDNGRFPEFTE
;
A
#
# COMPACT_ATOMS: atom_id res chain seq x y z
N MET A 1 -18.28 12.52 -1.12
CA MET A 1 -17.61 13.47 -2.08
C MET A 1 -17.37 12.68 -3.36
N LYS A 2 -17.60 13.25 -4.56
CA LYS A 2 -17.28 12.60 -5.83
C LYS A 2 -15.76 12.56 -6.04
N ASP A 3 -15.27 11.61 -6.84
CA ASP A 3 -13.81 11.40 -6.99
C ASP A 3 -13.11 12.62 -7.62
N GLU A 4 -13.74 13.30 -8.57
CA GLU A 4 -13.20 14.56 -9.13
C GLU A 4 -13.01 15.64 -8.05
N THR A 5 -13.94 15.70 -7.09
CA THR A 5 -13.84 16.63 -5.97
C THR A 5 -12.77 16.19 -4.97
N LYS A 6 -12.62 14.87 -4.73
CA LYS A 6 -11.54 14.32 -3.90
C LYS A 6 -10.16 14.64 -4.48
N CYS A 7 -9.99 14.51 -5.80
CA CYS A 7 -8.73 14.86 -6.48
C CYS A 7 -8.28 16.30 -6.15
N LEU A 8 -9.24 17.23 -6.05
CA LEU A 8 -8.95 18.63 -5.77
C LEU A 8 -8.83 18.93 -4.26
N HIS A 9 -9.73 18.39 -3.43
CA HIS A 9 -9.95 18.89 -2.08
C HIS A 9 -9.67 17.91 -0.94
N ALA A 10 -9.53 16.60 -1.20
CA ALA A 10 -9.20 15.66 -0.13
C ALA A 10 -7.76 15.85 0.37
N GLY A 11 -7.55 15.51 1.64
CA GLY A 11 -6.23 15.48 2.27
C GLY A 11 -5.76 16.80 2.87
N TYR A 12 -6.33 17.94 2.47
CA TYR A 12 -5.95 19.24 3.01
C TYR A 12 -7.16 20.15 3.16
N GLN A 13 -7.29 20.73 4.35
CA GLN A 13 -8.28 21.78 4.63
C GLN A 13 -7.55 23.07 5.04
N PRO A 14 -7.59 24.12 4.22
CA PRO A 14 -6.96 25.39 4.58
C PRO A 14 -7.72 26.02 5.77
N GLU A 15 -6.98 26.54 6.73
CA GLU A 15 -7.51 27.37 7.80
C GLU A 15 -7.93 28.77 7.28
N ASN A 16 -8.70 29.50 8.08
CA ASN A 16 -9.08 30.87 7.71
C ASN A 16 -7.84 31.77 7.67
N GLY A 17 -7.60 32.38 6.49
CA GLY A 17 -6.39 33.18 6.24
C GLY A 17 -5.17 32.34 5.84
N GLY A 18 -5.26 30.99 5.84
CA GLY A 18 -4.19 30.10 5.41
C GLY A 18 -4.09 29.93 3.89
N PRO A 19 -3.02 29.30 3.40
CA PRO A 19 -2.82 29.05 1.97
C PRO A 19 -3.88 28.09 1.42
N ARG A 20 -4.38 28.39 0.21
CA ARG A 20 -5.39 27.56 -0.45
C ARG A 20 -4.86 26.20 -0.91
N VAL A 21 -3.60 26.14 -1.31
CA VAL A 21 -2.90 24.91 -1.72
C VAL A 21 -2.02 24.40 -0.59
N VAL A 22 -1.76 23.10 -0.56
CA VAL A 22 -0.86 22.48 0.42
C VAL A 22 0.51 23.14 0.38
N PRO A 23 1.00 23.72 1.49
CA PRO A 23 2.36 24.26 1.55
C PRO A 23 3.40 23.16 1.42
N ILE A 24 4.55 23.48 0.83
CA ILE A 24 5.71 22.60 0.86
C ILE A 24 6.46 22.84 2.18
N VAL A 25 6.34 21.90 3.12
CA VAL A 25 7.04 21.94 4.40
C VAL A 25 8.39 21.23 4.25
N GLN A 26 9.44 21.99 3.97
CA GLN A 26 10.80 21.48 3.80
C GLN A 26 11.59 21.65 5.10
N SER A 27 11.17 20.92 6.15
CA SER A 27 11.83 20.91 7.45
C SER A 27 11.96 19.48 7.97
N THR A 28 13.06 19.16 8.64
CA THR A 28 13.25 17.86 9.30
C THR A 28 12.75 17.87 10.73
N THR A 29 12.80 19.00 11.41
CA THR A 29 12.45 19.19 12.83
C THR A 29 11.43 20.31 12.99
N TYR A 30 10.74 20.30 14.11
CA TYR A 30 9.69 21.28 14.43
C TYR A 30 9.95 21.92 15.79
N VAL A 31 9.38 23.09 16.05
CA VAL A 31 9.48 23.82 17.31
C VAL A 31 8.25 23.50 18.18
N PHE A 32 8.49 23.33 19.48
CA PHE A 32 7.43 22.99 20.45
C PHE A 32 7.49 23.95 21.65
N ASP A 33 6.36 24.11 22.31
CA ASP A 33 6.20 25.07 23.40
C ASP A 33 6.95 24.62 24.67
N SER A 34 7.05 23.32 24.94
CA SER A 34 7.69 22.78 26.14
C SER A 34 8.15 21.33 25.94
N THR A 35 8.98 20.85 26.87
CA THR A 35 9.42 19.44 26.93
C THR A 35 8.24 18.49 27.21
N GLU A 36 7.30 18.92 28.04
CA GLU A 36 6.08 18.16 28.36
C GLU A 36 5.22 18.02 27.13
N HIS A 37 5.10 19.09 26.32
CA HIS A 37 4.38 19.04 25.03
C HIS A 37 5.01 17.99 24.10
N ILE A 38 6.33 17.99 23.94
CA ILE A 38 7.02 16.97 23.12
C ILE A 38 6.74 15.58 23.66
N GLY A 39 6.83 15.37 24.98
CA GLY A 39 6.52 14.06 25.61
C GLY A 39 5.14 13.54 25.25
N ALA A 40 4.12 14.39 25.33
CA ALA A 40 2.75 14.02 24.96
C ALA A 40 2.58 13.68 23.47
N LEU A 41 3.38 14.26 22.57
CA LEU A 41 3.31 13.99 21.14
C LEU A 41 3.85 12.60 20.77
N PHE A 42 4.75 12.00 21.58
CA PHE A 42 5.22 10.63 21.34
C PHE A 42 4.10 9.59 21.44
N ASP A 43 3.05 9.89 22.18
CA ASP A 43 1.86 9.04 22.31
C ASP A 43 0.81 9.33 21.21
N MET A 44 1.07 10.32 20.34
CA MET A 44 0.17 10.73 19.26
C MET A 44 0.72 10.31 17.88
N PRO A 45 0.17 9.29 17.23
CA PRO A 45 0.69 8.77 15.96
C PRO A 45 0.59 9.77 14.79
N THR A 46 -0.20 10.84 14.92
CA THR A 46 -0.40 11.87 13.89
C THR A 46 0.36 13.17 14.15
N ALA A 47 1.21 13.21 15.17
CA ALA A 47 1.96 14.41 15.50
C ALA A 47 3.16 14.62 14.56
N HIS A 48 3.35 15.86 14.11
CA HIS A 48 4.53 16.25 13.32
C HIS A 48 5.68 16.62 14.24
N MET A 49 6.53 15.64 14.57
CA MET A 49 7.70 15.85 15.41
C MET A 49 9.01 15.87 14.61
N TYR A 50 9.08 15.02 13.61
CA TYR A 50 10.25 14.84 12.75
C TYR A 50 9.81 14.27 11.41
N SER A 51 10.28 14.86 10.30
CA SER A 51 9.78 14.52 8.96
C SER A 51 10.03 13.07 8.48
N ARG A 52 10.89 12.31 9.18
CA ARG A 52 11.02 10.87 8.94
C ARG A 52 9.75 10.09 9.39
N PHE A 53 9.07 10.58 10.43
CA PHE A 53 7.84 9.95 10.93
C PHE A 53 6.60 10.50 10.22
N SER A 54 6.51 11.82 10.12
CA SER A 54 5.39 12.49 9.48
C SER A 54 5.77 13.90 9.00
N ASN A 55 5.22 14.31 7.87
CA ASN A 55 5.41 15.64 7.32
C ASN A 55 4.06 16.17 6.79
N PRO A 56 3.66 17.41 7.07
CA PRO A 56 2.35 17.93 6.67
C PRO A 56 2.08 17.85 5.16
N THR A 57 3.12 18.02 4.33
CA THR A 57 2.98 17.89 2.86
C THR A 57 2.73 16.45 2.45
N CYS A 58 3.51 15.50 3.01
CA CYS A 58 3.32 14.07 2.75
C CYS A 58 1.96 13.59 3.25
N GLU A 59 1.58 13.95 4.47
CA GLU A 59 0.30 13.60 5.08
C GLU A 59 -0.89 14.06 4.23
N ALA A 60 -0.83 15.25 3.66
CA ALA A 60 -1.89 15.75 2.79
C ALA A 60 -2.08 14.89 1.54
N VAL A 61 -0.98 14.37 0.96
CA VAL A 61 -1.01 13.46 -0.20
C VAL A 61 -1.49 12.07 0.24
N GLU A 62 -1.00 11.55 1.36
CA GLU A 62 -1.41 10.26 1.94
C GLU A 62 -2.91 10.22 2.20
N LYS A 63 -3.45 11.23 2.89
CA LYS A 63 -4.89 11.38 3.14
C LYS A 63 -5.72 11.48 1.85
N LYS A 64 -5.19 12.16 0.82
CA LYS A 64 -5.85 12.27 -0.47
C LYS A 64 -5.93 10.92 -1.18
N ILE A 65 -4.82 10.18 -1.24
CA ILE A 65 -4.79 8.88 -1.93
C ILE A 65 -5.64 7.85 -1.16
N ALA A 66 -5.55 7.81 0.18
CA ALA A 66 -6.43 6.98 0.99
C ALA A 66 -7.91 7.27 0.72
N ALA A 67 -8.30 8.55 0.66
CA ALA A 67 -9.68 8.93 0.36
C ALA A 67 -10.12 8.53 -1.06
N LEU A 68 -9.22 8.54 -2.04
CA LEU A 68 -9.50 8.15 -3.42
C LEU A 68 -9.68 6.63 -3.54
N GLU A 69 -8.79 5.84 -2.92
CA GLU A 69 -8.87 4.37 -2.90
C GLU A 69 -10.00 3.84 -1.98
N GLY A 70 -10.46 4.64 -1.02
CA GLY A 70 -11.44 4.20 -0.03
C GLY A 70 -10.81 3.52 1.20
N GLY A 71 -9.49 3.70 1.40
CA GLY A 71 -8.75 3.16 2.55
C GLY A 71 -8.86 4.03 3.80
N VAL A 72 -8.43 3.47 4.93
CA VAL A 72 -8.40 4.16 6.25
C VAL A 72 -7.14 5.00 6.42
N GLY A 73 -6.06 4.66 5.71
CA GLY A 73 -4.79 5.37 5.77
C GLY A 73 -3.89 5.04 4.60
N ALA A 74 -2.86 5.86 4.39
CA ALA A 74 -1.84 5.61 3.39
C ALA A 74 -0.47 6.06 3.88
N MET A 75 0.60 5.49 3.32
CA MET A 75 1.98 5.84 3.60
C MET A 75 2.73 6.02 2.28
N LEU A 76 3.32 7.19 2.07
CA LEU A 76 4.19 7.46 0.92
C LEU A 76 5.53 6.72 1.05
N THR A 77 6.05 6.28 -0.07
CA THR A 77 7.35 5.63 -0.20
C THR A 77 8.17 6.28 -1.31
N SER A 78 9.47 5.99 -1.35
CA SER A 78 10.39 6.58 -2.34
C SER A 78 10.14 6.10 -3.79
N SER A 79 9.41 5.01 -3.97
CA SER A 79 9.07 4.46 -5.30
C SER A 79 8.00 3.37 -5.18
N GLY A 80 7.35 3.00 -6.30
CA GLY A 80 6.45 1.85 -6.34
C GLY A 80 7.15 0.54 -5.96
N GLN A 81 8.42 0.36 -6.31
CA GLN A 81 9.20 -0.81 -5.87
C GLN A 81 9.43 -0.82 -4.35
N ALA A 82 9.60 0.35 -3.73
CA ALA A 82 9.66 0.46 -2.28
C ALA A 82 8.30 0.13 -1.65
N ALA A 83 7.19 0.56 -2.25
CA ALA A 83 5.84 0.22 -1.79
C ALA A 83 5.61 -1.31 -1.83
N SER A 84 5.90 -1.96 -2.96
CA SER A 84 5.78 -3.42 -3.08
C SER A 84 6.72 -4.18 -2.12
N LEU A 85 7.96 -3.69 -1.94
CA LEU A 85 8.91 -4.30 -1.01
C LEU A 85 8.41 -4.20 0.43
N LEU A 86 8.05 -2.99 0.87
CA LEU A 86 7.66 -2.73 2.25
C LEU A 86 6.33 -3.39 2.61
N SER A 87 5.37 -3.48 1.68
CA SER A 87 4.12 -4.19 1.93
C SER A 87 4.35 -5.69 2.21
N ILE A 88 5.30 -6.32 1.52
CA ILE A 88 5.66 -7.72 1.79
C ILE A 88 6.48 -7.85 3.07
N LEU A 89 7.50 -7.00 3.28
CA LEU A 89 8.35 -7.07 4.48
C LEU A 89 7.59 -6.77 5.78
N ASN A 90 6.47 -6.05 5.69
CA ASN A 90 5.63 -5.78 6.84
C ASN A 90 4.88 -7.02 7.35
N VAL A 91 4.58 -7.98 6.47
CA VAL A 91 3.78 -9.18 6.79
C VAL A 91 4.58 -10.47 6.72
N CYS A 92 5.76 -10.48 6.09
CA CYS A 92 6.61 -11.66 5.92
C CYS A 92 7.94 -11.49 6.63
N ASN A 93 8.32 -12.49 7.42
CA ASN A 93 9.64 -12.65 8.01
C ASN A 93 10.51 -13.64 7.22
N ALA A 94 11.80 -13.74 7.55
CA ALA A 94 12.66 -14.78 6.98
C ALA A 94 12.10 -16.17 7.35
N GLY A 95 11.94 -17.01 6.35
CA GLY A 95 11.30 -18.33 6.47
C GLY A 95 9.84 -18.33 6.02
N ASP A 96 9.21 -17.18 5.82
CA ASP A 96 7.85 -17.08 5.31
C ASP A 96 7.80 -17.16 3.77
N SER A 97 6.60 -17.33 3.25
CA SER A 97 6.29 -17.30 1.83
C SER A 97 5.08 -16.40 1.55
N PHE A 98 4.95 -15.99 0.31
CA PHE A 98 3.74 -15.36 -0.22
C PHE A 98 3.47 -15.84 -1.64
N ILE A 99 2.24 -15.67 -2.10
CA ILE A 99 1.82 -16.03 -3.46
C ILE A 99 1.77 -14.75 -4.28
N SER A 100 2.23 -14.81 -5.53
CA SER A 100 2.07 -13.71 -6.50
C SER A 100 1.59 -14.21 -7.83
N THR A 101 0.80 -13.40 -8.54
CA THR A 101 0.54 -13.69 -9.95
C THR A 101 1.81 -13.56 -10.78
N SER A 102 1.96 -14.40 -11.81
CA SER A 102 3.18 -14.45 -12.64
C SER A 102 3.27 -13.33 -13.67
N THR A 103 2.16 -12.65 -13.95
CA THR A 103 2.05 -11.61 -15.00
C THR A 103 2.31 -10.19 -14.51
N ILE A 104 2.83 -10.00 -13.28
CA ILE A 104 3.14 -8.69 -12.71
C ILE A 104 4.34 -8.01 -13.41
N TYR A 105 4.53 -6.72 -13.15
CA TYR A 105 5.64 -5.93 -13.68
C TYR A 105 6.99 -6.62 -13.49
N GLY A 106 7.80 -6.68 -14.56
CA GLY A 106 9.06 -7.43 -14.55
C GLY A 106 10.07 -7.01 -13.47
N GLY A 107 10.08 -5.72 -13.06
CA GLY A 107 10.88 -5.25 -11.93
C GLY A 107 10.41 -5.87 -10.62
N THR A 108 9.11 -6.03 -10.42
CA THR A 108 8.50 -6.67 -9.25
C THR A 108 8.76 -8.19 -9.26
N VAL A 109 8.71 -8.84 -10.44
CA VAL A 109 9.11 -10.26 -10.57
C VAL A 109 10.55 -10.44 -10.09
N ASN A 110 11.48 -9.58 -10.52
CA ASN A 110 12.89 -9.65 -10.09
C ASN A 110 13.03 -9.38 -8.59
N LEU A 111 12.30 -8.40 -8.05
CA LEU A 111 12.25 -8.12 -6.61
C LEU A 111 11.85 -9.38 -5.84
N PHE A 112 10.77 -10.02 -6.22
CA PHE A 112 10.18 -11.16 -5.51
C PHE A 112 11.00 -12.44 -5.69
N ALA A 113 11.35 -12.80 -6.93
CA ALA A 113 12.04 -14.05 -7.24
C ALA A 113 13.53 -14.05 -6.81
N VAL A 114 14.18 -12.87 -6.80
CA VAL A 114 15.62 -12.78 -6.59
C VAL A 114 15.98 -12.06 -5.31
N ARG A 115 15.40 -10.88 -5.05
CA ARG A 115 15.84 -10.05 -3.92
C ARG A 115 15.26 -10.55 -2.61
N LEU A 116 13.95 -10.80 -2.54
CA LEU A 116 13.31 -11.32 -1.32
C LEU A 116 13.81 -12.72 -0.96
N LYS A 117 14.10 -13.55 -1.96
CA LYS A 117 14.73 -14.86 -1.73
C LYS A 117 16.05 -14.76 -0.95
N LYS A 118 16.87 -13.69 -1.19
CA LYS A 118 18.10 -13.45 -0.42
C LYS A 118 17.84 -13.05 1.03
N LEU A 119 16.64 -12.56 1.32
CA LEU A 119 16.18 -12.24 2.68
C LEU A 119 15.47 -13.42 3.34
N GLY A 120 15.45 -14.59 2.68
CA GLY A 120 14.82 -15.81 3.20
C GLY A 120 13.30 -15.85 3.01
N ILE A 121 12.73 -14.96 2.19
CA ILE A 121 11.29 -14.93 1.88
C ILE A 121 11.07 -15.57 0.51
N GLU A 122 10.15 -16.54 0.44
CA GLU A 122 9.85 -17.27 -0.80
C GLU A 122 8.61 -16.66 -1.49
N CYS A 123 8.73 -16.37 -2.80
CA CYS A 123 7.58 -16.04 -3.64
C CYS A 123 7.17 -17.26 -4.46
N ILE A 124 5.90 -17.63 -4.39
CA ILE A 124 5.28 -18.71 -5.17
C ILE A 124 4.44 -18.05 -6.26
N PHE A 125 4.82 -18.27 -7.52
CA PHE A 125 4.09 -17.69 -8.65
C PHE A 125 2.96 -18.61 -9.11
N VAL A 126 1.78 -18.01 -9.35
CA VAL A 126 0.60 -18.67 -9.92
C VAL A 126 0.15 -17.92 -11.17
N ASP A 127 -0.59 -18.57 -12.05
CA ASP A 127 -1.17 -17.91 -13.21
C ASP A 127 -2.30 -16.96 -12.74
N ALA A 128 -2.42 -15.78 -13.37
CA ALA A 128 -3.49 -14.83 -13.09
C ALA A 128 -4.89 -15.41 -13.42
N ASP A 129 -4.95 -16.34 -14.40
CA ASP A 129 -6.17 -17.03 -14.81
C ASP A 129 -6.41 -18.35 -14.05
N ALA A 130 -5.52 -18.74 -13.12
CA ALA A 130 -5.67 -19.96 -12.33
C ALA A 130 -7.04 -20.02 -11.61
N ASP A 131 -7.61 -21.21 -11.54
CA ASP A 131 -8.80 -21.45 -10.73
C ASP A 131 -8.51 -21.41 -9.22
N GLU A 132 -9.55 -21.28 -8.40
CA GLU A 132 -9.41 -21.17 -6.95
C GLU A 132 -8.71 -22.38 -6.33
N GLU A 133 -8.95 -23.60 -6.87
CA GLU A 133 -8.30 -24.81 -6.37
C GLU A 133 -6.79 -24.79 -6.63
N THR A 134 -6.38 -24.34 -7.80
CA THR A 134 -4.96 -24.19 -8.16
C THR A 134 -4.26 -23.13 -7.29
N ILE A 135 -4.91 -21.99 -7.06
CA ILE A 135 -4.40 -20.95 -6.18
C ILE A 135 -4.29 -21.50 -4.74
N ALA A 136 -5.32 -22.18 -4.24
CA ALA A 136 -5.33 -22.76 -2.90
C ALA A 136 -4.22 -23.80 -2.68
N LYS A 137 -3.90 -24.62 -3.69
CA LYS A 137 -2.81 -25.59 -3.63
C LYS A 137 -1.41 -24.96 -3.51
N ALA A 138 -1.25 -23.71 -3.88
CA ALA A 138 0.02 -23.00 -3.76
C ALA A 138 0.30 -22.53 -2.31
N PHE A 139 -0.71 -22.54 -1.43
CA PHE A 139 -0.53 -22.13 -0.04
C PHE A 139 0.29 -23.14 0.76
N LYS A 140 1.22 -22.64 1.54
CA LYS A 140 1.99 -23.35 2.55
C LYS A 140 1.57 -22.88 3.96
N PRO A 141 1.89 -23.62 5.02
CA PRO A 141 1.58 -23.17 6.39
C PRO A 141 2.17 -21.80 6.74
N ASN A 142 3.31 -21.44 6.14
CA ASN A 142 4.03 -20.18 6.31
C ASN A 142 3.71 -19.14 5.24
N THR A 143 2.66 -19.31 4.44
CA THR A 143 2.22 -18.28 3.47
C THR A 143 1.51 -17.15 4.21
N LYS A 144 1.95 -15.90 3.97
CA LYS A 144 1.53 -14.71 4.73
C LYS A 144 0.77 -13.68 3.90
N ALA A 145 0.82 -13.73 2.57
CA ALA A 145 0.13 -12.78 1.70
C ALA A 145 -0.13 -13.36 0.31
N VAL A 146 -1.04 -12.72 -0.40
CA VAL A 146 -1.21 -12.87 -1.86
C VAL A 146 -0.99 -11.51 -2.50
N PHE A 147 -0.27 -11.46 -3.63
CA PHE A 147 0.04 -10.24 -4.37
C PHE A 147 -0.40 -10.37 -5.83
N GLY A 148 -0.95 -9.29 -6.40
CA GLY A 148 -1.29 -9.22 -7.82
C GLY A 148 -1.29 -7.79 -8.36
N GLU A 149 -1.43 -7.63 -9.66
CA GLU A 149 -1.66 -6.33 -10.33
C GLU A 149 -3.07 -6.29 -10.91
N THR A 150 -3.75 -5.15 -10.73
CA THR A 150 -5.09 -4.93 -11.33
C THR A 150 -5.06 -5.12 -12.84
N LEU A 151 -4.06 -4.54 -13.49
CA LEU A 151 -3.80 -4.63 -14.91
C LEU A 151 -2.30 -4.87 -15.15
N ALA A 152 -1.95 -6.05 -15.63
CA ALA A 152 -0.58 -6.51 -15.76
C ALA A 152 0.22 -5.77 -16.83
N ASN A 153 1.48 -5.43 -16.53
CA ASN A 153 2.44 -4.83 -17.46
C ASN A 153 3.58 -5.81 -17.77
N PRO A 154 3.80 -6.26 -19.05
CA PRO A 154 3.13 -5.78 -20.29
C PRO A 154 1.99 -6.68 -20.78
N ALA A 155 1.60 -7.71 -20.03
CA ALA A 155 0.66 -8.74 -20.52
C ALA A 155 -0.76 -8.22 -20.74
N LEU A 156 -1.15 -7.08 -20.15
CA LEU A 156 -2.48 -6.48 -20.18
C LEU A 156 -3.59 -7.41 -19.63
N ALA A 157 -3.21 -8.44 -18.87
CA ALA A 157 -4.16 -9.31 -18.19
C ALA A 157 -4.86 -8.52 -17.08
N VAL A 158 -6.18 -8.62 -17.02
CA VAL A 158 -7.02 -8.03 -15.96
C VAL A 158 -7.23 -9.10 -14.88
N LEU A 159 -6.86 -8.78 -13.65
CA LEU A 159 -6.98 -9.71 -12.54
C LEU A 159 -8.43 -9.79 -12.03
N ASP A 160 -8.93 -10.99 -11.82
CA ASP A 160 -10.13 -11.24 -11.02
C ASP A 160 -9.79 -11.08 -9.52
N ILE A 161 -9.86 -9.83 -9.03
CA ILE A 161 -9.49 -9.47 -7.66
C ILE A 161 -10.36 -10.22 -6.64
N GLU A 162 -11.68 -10.32 -6.89
CA GLU A 162 -12.60 -11.00 -5.97
C GLU A 162 -12.25 -12.49 -5.79
N LYS A 163 -11.85 -13.17 -6.87
CA LYS A 163 -11.40 -14.56 -6.82
C LYS A 163 -10.17 -14.71 -5.92
N PHE A 164 -9.16 -13.87 -6.13
CA PHE A 164 -7.95 -13.91 -5.32
C PHE A 164 -8.20 -13.51 -3.86
N ALA A 165 -9.09 -12.54 -3.61
CA ALA A 165 -9.50 -12.13 -2.27
C ALA A 165 -10.18 -13.29 -1.53
N ARG A 166 -11.16 -13.96 -2.15
CA ARG A 166 -11.82 -15.12 -1.52
C ARG A 166 -10.83 -16.20 -1.10
N VAL A 167 -9.89 -16.54 -1.97
CA VAL A 167 -8.90 -17.58 -1.65
C VAL A 167 -7.92 -17.11 -0.57
N ALA A 168 -7.42 -15.88 -0.65
CA ALA A 168 -6.52 -15.31 0.37
C ALA A 168 -7.18 -15.30 1.75
N HIS A 169 -8.41 -14.77 1.84
CA HIS A 169 -9.17 -14.68 3.09
C HIS A 169 -9.55 -16.05 3.66
N ALA A 170 -9.87 -17.04 2.80
CA ALA A 170 -10.09 -18.41 3.25
C ALA A 170 -8.87 -19.04 3.94
N HIS A 171 -7.66 -18.54 3.63
CA HIS A 171 -6.40 -18.94 4.26
C HIS A 171 -5.94 -17.95 5.35
N GLY A 172 -6.72 -16.92 5.67
CA GLY A 172 -6.45 -15.95 6.72
C GLY A 172 -5.26 -15.03 6.41
N VAL A 173 -5.00 -14.73 5.15
CA VAL A 173 -3.92 -13.83 4.72
C VAL A 173 -4.46 -12.66 3.88
N PRO A 174 -3.80 -11.47 3.91
CA PRO A 174 -4.23 -10.32 3.14
C PRO A 174 -3.96 -10.49 1.65
N LEU A 175 -4.81 -9.84 0.84
CA LEU A 175 -4.59 -9.61 -0.58
C LEU A 175 -3.99 -8.21 -0.80
N ILE A 176 -2.83 -8.15 -1.44
CA ILE A 176 -2.12 -6.92 -1.80
C ILE A 176 -2.24 -6.72 -3.31
N ILE A 177 -2.73 -5.58 -3.75
CA ILE A 177 -2.92 -5.27 -5.17
C ILE A 177 -2.12 -4.04 -5.60
N ASP A 178 -1.28 -4.20 -6.60
CA ASP A 178 -0.68 -3.06 -7.31
C ASP A 178 -1.69 -2.50 -8.31
N ASN A 179 -2.20 -1.30 -8.02
CA ASN A 179 -3.21 -0.62 -8.81
C ASN A 179 -2.64 0.55 -9.64
N THR A 180 -1.34 0.49 -9.96
CA THR A 180 -0.62 1.58 -10.63
C THR A 180 -1.26 1.99 -11.95
N PHE A 181 -1.66 1.03 -12.80
CA PHE A 181 -2.20 1.35 -14.12
C PHE A 181 -3.65 1.81 -14.11
N ALA A 182 -4.50 1.14 -13.34
CA ALA A 182 -5.90 1.51 -13.27
C ALA A 182 -6.11 2.82 -12.49
N THR A 183 -5.30 3.08 -11.46
CA THR A 183 -5.49 4.15 -10.49
C THR A 183 -6.85 4.04 -9.77
N PRO A 184 -7.09 4.76 -8.67
CA PRO A 184 -8.40 4.71 -8.00
C PRO A 184 -9.54 5.31 -8.83
N ILE A 185 -9.24 5.88 -10.01
CA ILE A 185 -10.26 6.45 -10.90
C ILE A 185 -10.92 5.37 -11.76
N LEU A 186 -10.16 4.37 -12.23
CA LEU A 186 -10.71 3.30 -13.07
C LEU A 186 -11.07 2.05 -12.26
N CYS A 187 -10.34 1.78 -11.16
CA CYS A 187 -10.60 0.64 -10.29
C CYS A 187 -10.19 0.98 -8.86
N LYS A 188 -11.02 0.57 -7.90
CA LYS A 188 -10.70 0.60 -6.46
C LYS A 188 -10.64 -0.84 -5.98
N PRO A 189 -9.45 -1.45 -5.88
CA PRO A 189 -9.31 -2.86 -5.50
C PRO A 189 -9.94 -3.19 -4.15
N ILE A 190 -10.03 -2.22 -3.23
CA ILE A 190 -10.68 -2.38 -1.92
C ILE A 190 -12.16 -2.76 -2.09
N ASP A 191 -12.86 -2.21 -3.07
CA ASP A 191 -14.27 -2.54 -3.35
C ASP A 191 -14.45 -4.00 -3.80
N PHE A 192 -13.36 -4.66 -4.24
CA PHE A 192 -13.30 -6.05 -4.69
C PHE A 192 -12.60 -6.99 -3.69
N GLY A 193 -12.31 -6.52 -2.47
CA GLY A 193 -11.74 -7.32 -1.40
C GLY A 193 -10.24 -7.27 -1.24
N ALA A 194 -9.54 -6.35 -1.90
CA ALA A 194 -8.13 -6.10 -1.58
C ALA A 194 -8.00 -5.47 -0.18
N ASP A 195 -7.01 -5.91 0.58
CA ASP A 195 -6.74 -5.42 1.93
C ASP A 195 -5.71 -4.30 1.90
N ILE A 196 -4.72 -4.43 1.04
CA ILE A 196 -3.66 -3.44 0.85
C ILE A 196 -3.57 -3.10 -0.63
N VAL A 197 -3.48 -1.81 -0.95
CA VAL A 197 -3.27 -1.34 -2.32
C VAL A 197 -1.94 -0.61 -2.40
N VAL A 198 -1.13 -0.94 -3.40
CA VAL A 198 0.14 -0.26 -3.66
C VAL A 198 0.11 0.44 -5.02
N HIS A 199 0.88 1.52 -5.14
CA HIS A 199 1.05 2.22 -6.40
C HIS A 199 2.48 2.69 -6.60
N SER A 200 2.90 2.71 -7.84
CA SER A 200 3.94 3.62 -8.29
C SER A 200 3.31 4.98 -8.62
N THR A 201 3.40 5.93 -7.70
CA THR A 201 2.86 7.29 -7.93
C THR A 201 3.59 8.03 -9.04
N SER A 202 4.77 7.53 -9.46
CA SER A 202 5.55 8.04 -10.60
C SER A 202 4.83 7.94 -11.96
N LYS A 203 3.72 7.17 -12.04
CA LYS A 203 3.01 6.90 -13.28
C LYS A 203 1.82 7.84 -13.45
N TYR A 204 0.63 7.31 -13.60
CA TYR A 204 -0.57 8.13 -13.89
C TYR A 204 -0.98 9.06 -12.74
N MET A 205 -0.61 8.77 -11.49
CA MET A 205 -0.89 9.68 -10.38
C MET A 205 -0.11 10.99 -10.46
N ASP A 206 1.18 10.94 -10.84
CA ASP A 206 1.99 12.14 -11.12
C ASP A 206 1.51 12.81 -12.42
N GLY A 207 1.24 12.00 -13.45
CA GLY A 207 0.65 12.42 -14.72
C GLY A 207 1.60 13.20 -15.65
N HIS A 208 2.75 13.65 -15.16
CA HIS A 208 3.66 14.55 -15.87
C HIS A 208 5.10 14.04 -15.97
N ALA A 209 5.39 12.84 -15.45
CA ALA A 209 6.71 12.23 -15.43
C ALA A 209 7.79 13.09 -14.72
N LEU A 210 7.40 13.83 -13.68
CA LEU A 210 8.27 14.78 -12.98
C LEU A 210 8.98 14.16 -11.77
N GLN A 211 8.40 13.15 -11.13
CA GLN A 211 8.90 12.64 -9.86
C GLN A 211 8.76 11.13 -9.73
N THR A 212 9.57 10.56 -8.87
CA THR A 212 9.49 9.16 -8.47
C THR A 212 8.87 9.05 -7.09
N GLY A 213 7.91 8.16 -6.94
CA GLY A 213 7.26 7.90 -5.66
C GLY A 213 6.45 6.61 -5.68
N GLY A 214 6.02 6.20 -4.51
CA GLY A 214 5.09 5.10 -4.30
C GLY A 214 4.18 5.39 -3.13
N VAL A 215 3.15 4.58 -2.95
CA VAL A 215 2.23 4.66 -1.82
C VAL A 215 1.71 3.26 -1.48
N ILE A 216 1.50 3.03 -0.20
CA ILE A 216 0.78 1.87 0.35
C ILE A 216 -0.49 2.41 0.99
N VAL A 217 -1.62 1.81 0.68
CA VAL A 217 -2.94 2.15 1.24
C VAL A 217 -3.48 0.95 1.99
N ASP A 218 -3.92 1.15 3.22
CA ASP A 218 -4.61 0.13 4.02
C ASP A 218 -6.12 0.30 3.89
N SER A 219 -6.82 -0.79 3.60
CA SER A 219 -8.30 -0.82 3.58
C SER A 219 -8.91 -0.66 4.96
N GLY A 220 -8.22 -1.09 6.02
CA GLY A 220 -8.72 -1.23 7.38
C GLY A 220 -9.71 -2.41 7.57
N ASN A 221 -9.83 -3.30 6.59
CA ASN A 221 -10.81 -4.39 6.61
C ASN A 221 -10.23 -5.75 7.03
N PHE A 222 -8.90 -5.93 6.90
CA PHE A 222 -8.27 -7.21 7.22
C PHE A 222 -8.21 -7.43 8.74
N PRO A 223 -8.65 -8.61 9.23
CA PRO A 223 -8.60 -8.94 10.66
C PRO A 223 -7.18 -9.37 11.08
N TRP A 224 -6.33 -8.40 11.43
CA TRP A 224 -4.95 -8.65 11.84
C TRP A 224 -4.83 -9.49 13.12
N ASP A 225 -5.89 -9.55 13.92
CA ASP A 225 -6.01 -10.35 15.16
C ASP A 225 -6.41 -11.81 14.93
N ASN A 226 -6.31 -12.32 13.70
CA ASN A 226 -6.70 -13.69 13.32
C ASN A 226 -5.69 -14.78 13.77
N GLY A 227 -4.65 -14.41 14.52
CA GLY A 227 -3.63 -15.30 15.07
C GLY A 227 -2.46 -15.62 14.11
N ARG A 228 -2.48 -15.10 12.89
CA ARG A 228 -1.38 -15.28 11.91
C ARG A 228 -0.33 -14.18 11.95
N PHE A 229 -0.67 -13.05 12.55
CA PHE A 229 0.14 -11.82 12.59
C PHE A 229 0.24 -11.27 14.02
N PRO A 230 0.90 -12.00 14.95
CA PRO A 230 1.00 -11.57 16.34
C PRO A 230 1.69 -10.21 16.49
N GLU A 231 2.59 -9.87 15.59
CA GLU A 231 3.31 -8.59 15.55
C GLU A 231 2.42 -7.36 15.36
N PHE A 232 1.16 -7.53 14.95
CA PHE A 232 0.18 -6.43 14.81
C PHE A 232 -0.78 -6.33 15.99
N THR A 233 -0.70 -7.24 16.98
CA THR A 233 -1.64 -7.33 18.10
C THR A 233 -0.99 -7.25 19.47
N GLU A 234 0.35 -7.14 19.54
CA GLU A 234 1.14 -6.99 20.77
C GLU A 234 1.38 -5.53 21.17
#